data_ed4b83dc01f8d1e3b6b85871c80501d8
#
_entry.id   ed4b83dc01f8d1e3b6b85871c80501d8
#
_cell.length_a   1.000
_cell.length_b   1.000
_cell.length_c   1.000
_cell.angle_alpha   90.00
_cell.angle_beta   90.00
_cell.angle_gamma   90.00
#
_symmetry.space_group_name_H-M   'P 1'
#
loop_
_entity.id
_entity.type
_entity.pdbx_description
1 polymer ?
#
loop_
_entity_poly.entity_id
_entity_poly.type
_entity_poly.pdbx_seq_one_letter_code
_entity_poly.pdbx_strand_id
1 'polypeptide(L)'
;MKVLIVDPDWRFAHQMTSYLESHAHLAVHQPKPEPALAQTEHWRPDLVVIAAELCDSGIIEAISEMSDRPAILLSGWMDRYDIAWRAWQRGGDELLMKPIFKVQELHEAVVTALENAAAGVRRNGPTAATA
;
A
#
# COMPACT_ATOMS: atom_id res chain seq x y z
N MET A 1 -13.70 6.74 -0.16
CA MET A 1 -12.73 6.60 0.94
C MET A 1 -11.55 7.53 0.74
N LYS A 2 -10.72 7.69 1.76
CA LYS A 2 -9.50 8.49 1.71
C LYS A 2 -8.31 7.56 1.59
N VAL A 3 -7.42 7.84 0.63
CA VAL A 3 -6.23 7.01 0.36
C VAL A 3 -4.99 7.89 0.34
N LEU A 4 -3.97 7.48 1.10
CA LEU A 4 -2.66 8.13 1.08
C LEU A 4 -1.70 7.21 0.32
N ILE A 5 -1.01 7.77 -0.68
CA ILE A 5 -0.06 7.02 -1.51
C ILE A 5 1.34 7.46 -1.14
N VAL A 6 2.11 6.56 -0.54
CA VAL A 6 3.47 6.82 -0.08
C VAL A 6 4.43 6.06 -1.01
N ASP A 7 4.82 6.70 -2.08
CA ASP A 7 5.64 6.07 -3.12
C ASP A 7 6.47 7.14 -3.82
N PRO A 8 7.80 6.97 -3.89
CA PRO A 8 8.64 7.91 -4.64
C PRO A 8 8.44 7.83 -6.16
N ASP A 9 7.77 6.78 -6.64
CA ASP A 9 7.48 6.61 -8.06
C ASP A 9 6.24 7.43 -8.46
N TRP A 10 6.48 8.57 -9.12
CA TRP A 10 5.40 9.47 -9.54
C TRP A 10 4.48 8.86 -10.60
N ARG A 11 5.01 7.99 -11.44
CA ARG A 11 4.20 7.34 -12.48
C ARG A 11 3.16 6.41 -11.85
N PHE A 12 3.60 5.57 -10.93
CA PHE A 12 2.68 4.68 -10.24
C PHE A 12 1.68 5.46 -9.39
N ALA A 13 2.16 6.49 -8.66
CA ALA A 13 1.27 7.33 -7.85
C ALA A 13 0.19 7.99 -8.71
N HIS A 14 0.55 8.43 -9.92
CA HIS A 14 -0.43 9.01 -10.84
C HIS A 14 -1.44 7.97 -11.32
N GLN A 15 -0.99 6.77 -11.66
CA GLN A 15 -1.89 5.68 -12.06
C GLN A 15 -2.90 5.36 -10.95
N MET A 16 -2.41 5.23 -9.73
CA MET A 16 -3.26 4.92 -8.59
C MET A 16 -4.23 6.06 -8.28
N THR A 17 -3.76 7.29 -8.30
CA THR A 17 -4.60 8.47 -8.08
C THR A 17 -5.72 8.55 -9.12
N SER A 18 -5.38 8.36 -10.39
CA SER A 18 -6.39 8.42 -11.47
C SER A 18 -7.45 7.35 -11.30
N TYR A 19 -7.04 6.14 -10.95
CA TYR A 19 -7.97 5.05 -10.68
C TYR A 19 -8.90 5.41 -9.51
N LEU A 20 -8.33 5.86 -8.40
CA LEU A 20 -9.12 6.16 -7.19
C LEU A 20 -10.09 7.31 -7.42
N GLU A 21 -9.65 8.37 -8.07
CA GLU A 21 -10.51 9.52 -8.34
C GLU A 21 -11.63 9.17 -9.31
N SER A 22 -11.38 8.26 -10.26
CA SER A 22 -12.44 7.80 -11.17
C SER A 22 -13.52 7.00 -10.45
N HIS A 23 -13.23 6.51 -9.25
CA HIS A 23 -14.18 5.80 -8.40
C HIS A 23 -14.67 6.65 -7.22
N ALA A 24 -14.55 7.97 -7.34
CA ALA A 24 -15.02 8.95 -6.37
C ALA A 24 -14.32 8.84 -5.00
N HIS A 25 -13.06 8.39 -4.98
CA HIS A 25 -12.24 8.39 -3.77
C HIS A 25 -11.31 9.58 -3.75
N LEU A 26 -10.90 9.99 -2.55
CA LEU A 26 -9.90 11.04 -2.36
C LEU A 26 -8.52 10.41 -2.26
N ALA A 27 -7.57 10.90 -3.04
CA ALA A 27 -6.20 10.39 -3.03
C ALA A 27 -5.22 11.53 -2.84
N VAL A 28 -4.25 11.31 -1.95
CA VAL A 28 -3.14 12.25 -1.71
C VAL A 28 -1.84 11.49 -1.89
N HIS A 29 -0.91 12.07 -2.62
CA HIS A 29 0.40 11.50 -2.85
C HIS A 29 1.44 12.19 -1.96
N GLN A 30 2.17 11.39 -1.18
CA GLN A 30 3.30 11.86 -0.39
C GLN A 30 4.48 10.93 -0.64
N PRO A 31 5.52 11.37 -1.35
CA PRO A 31 6.64 10.48 -1.70
C PRO A 31 7.58 10.13 -0.56
N LYS A 32 7.50 10.84 0.57
CA LYS A 32 8.44 10.66 1.69
C LYS A 32 7.76 10.02 2.91
N PRO A 33 8.43 9.04 3.56
CA PRO A 33 7.82 8.34 4.68
C PRO A 33 7.60 9.19 5.93
N GLU A 34 8.50 10.10 6.27
CA GLU A 34 8.37 10.88 7.50
C GLU A 34 7.12 11.77 7.50
N PRO A 35 6.92 12.65 6.49
CA PRO A 35 5.68 13.43 6.45
C PRO A 35 4.44 12.56 6.23
N ALA A 36 4.59 11.40 5.57
CA ALA A 36 3.47 10.49 5.35
C ALA A 36 2.94 9.93 6.67
N LEU A 37 3.81 9.61 7.61
CA LEU A 37 3.38 9.12 8.92
C LEU A 37 2.55 10.17 9.66
N ALA A 38 3.01 11.41 9.67
CA ALA A 38 2.27 12.52 10.28
C ALA A 38 0.92 12.73 9.58
N GLN A 39 0.89 12.66 8.25
CA GLN A 39 -0.36 12.78 7.50
C GLN A 39 -1.33 11.66 7.84
N THR A 40 -0.84 10.44 8.02
CA THR A 40 -1.68 9.30 8.40
C THR A 40 -2.34 9.56 9.74
N GLU A 41 -1.61 10.08 10.70
CA GLU A 41 -2.14 10.37 12.04
C GLU A 41 -3.19 11.47 12.02
N HIS A 42 -2.99 12.51 11.21
CA HIS A 42 -3.90 13.66 11.17
C HIS A 42 -5.09 13.45 10.23
N TRP A 43 -4.83 12.93 9.05
CA TRP A 43 -5.87 12.81 8.03
C TRP A 43 -6.73 11.57 8.19
N ARG A 44 -6.21 10.55 8.85
CA ARG A 44 -6.92 9.28 9.09
C ARG A 44 -7.43 8.65 7.80
N PRO A 45 -6.54 8.31 6.87
CA PRO A 45 -6.97 7.63 5.63
C PRO A 45 -7.53 6.24 5.93
N ASP A 46 -8.35 5.74 5.02
CA ASP A 46 -8.89 4.38 5.09
C ASP A 46 -7.89 3.36 4.58
N LEU A 47 -7.04 3.77 3.66
CA LEU A 47 -6.03 2.93 3.03
C LEU A 47 -4.75 3.73 2.86
N VAL A 48 -3.62 3.10 3.13
CA VAL A 48 -2.29 3.66 2.83
C VAL A 48 -1.59 2.71 1.86
N VAL A 49 -1.16 3.24 0.72
CA VAL A 49 -0.37 2.49 -0.25
C VAL A 49 1.09 2.85 0.02
N ILE A 50 1.93 1.87 0.30
CA ILE A 50 3.33 2.10 0.70
C ILE A 50 4.26 1.36 -0.23
N ALA A 51 5.21 2.09 -0.83
CA ALA A 51 6.23 1.46 -1.67
C ALA A 51 7.13 0.54 -0.83
N ALA A 52 7.35 -0.68 -1.32
CA ALA A 52 8.19 -1.66 -0.64
C ALA A 52 9.61 -1.14 -0.39
N GLU A 53 10.12 -0.31 -1.28
CA GLU A 53 11.45 0.27 -1.15
C GLU A 53 11.61 1.19 0.07
N LEU A 54 10.50 1.58 0.70
CA LEU A 54 10.51 2.39 1.92
C LEU A 54 10.46 1.53 3.20
N CYS A 55 10.57 0.21 3.08
CA CYS A 55 10.38 -0.69 4.22
C CYS A 55 11.37 -0.49 5.35
N ASP A 56 12.57 0.00 5.05
CA ASP A 56 13.58 0.23 6.09
C ASP A 56 13.38 1.56 6.84
N SER A 57 12.41 2.38 6.45
CA SER A 57 12.08 3.62 7.15
C SER A 57 11.31 3.40 8.45
N GLY A 58 10.74 2.20 8.64
CA GLY A 58 9.90 1.90 9.79
C GLY A 58 8.44 2.31 9.63
N ILE A 59 8.04 2.86 8.48
CA ILE A 59 6.68 3.36 8.28
C ILE A 59 5.64 2.23 8.34
N ILE A 60 5.96 1.04 7.81
CA ILE A 60 5.02 -0.08 7.81
C ILE A 60 4.68 -0.47 9.25
N GLU A 61 5.70 -0.65 10.07
CA GLU A 61 5.53 -1.02 11.48
C GLU A 61 4.79 0.06 12.25
N ALA A 62 5.16 1.33 12.03
CA ALA A 62 4.54 2.45 12.72
C ALA A 62 3.04 2.53 12.45
N ILE A 63 2.63 2.36 11.18
CA ILE A 63 1.21 2.39 10.83
C ILE A 63 0.50 1.13 11.34
N SER A 64 1.17 -0.03 11.25
CA SER A 64 0.59 -1.28 11.73
C SER A 64 0.25 -1.26 13.22
N GLU A 65 0.98 -0.48 14.01
CA GLU A 65 0.78 -0.39 15.45
C GLU A 65 -0.23 0.68 15.87
N MET A 66 -0.73 1.47 14.93
CA MET A 66 -1.70 2.52 15.23
C MET A 66 -3.04 1.93 15.66
N SER A 67 -3.70 2.60 16.60
CA SER A 67 -5.08 2.30 16.97
C SER A 67 -5.97 2.62 15.76
N ASP A 68 -6.90 1.73 15.43
CA ASP A 68 -7.78 1.88 14.26
C ASP A 68 -6.97 2.17 12.99
N ARG A 69 -5.93 1.40 12.79
CA ARG A 69 -5.02 1.60 11.67
C ARG A 69 -5.73 1.49 10.32
N PRO A 70 -5.26 2.23 9.31
CA PRO A 70 -5.77 2.02 7.95
C PRO A 70 -5.34 0.66 7.40
N ALA A 71 -6.01 0.21 6.34
CA ALA A 71 -5.52 -0.91 5.56
C ALA A 71 -4.20 -0.50 4.89
N ILE A 72 -3.31 -1.45 4.69
CA ILE A 72 -1.99 -1.20 4.09
C ILE A 72 -1.83 -2.05 2.84
N LEU A 73 -1.64 -1.37 1.70
CA LEU A 73 -1.32 -2.01 0.43
C LEU A 73 0.14 -1.70 0.10
N LEU A 74 0.96 -2.73 0.01
CA LEU A 74 2.35 -2.55 -0.39
C LEU A 74 2.47 -2.57 -1.91
N SER A 75 3.36 -1.77 -2.47
CA SER A 75 3.67 -1.78 -3.90
C SER A 75 5.14 -2.14 -4.08
N GLY A 76 5.43 -3.11 -4.94
CA GLY A 76 6.79 -3.56 -5.20
C GLY A 76 7.05 -3.74 -6.69
N TRP A 77 8.32 -3.81 -7.08
CA TRP A 77 8.71 -4.05 -8.47
C TRP A 77 8.97 -5.53 -8.70
N MET A 78 8.52 -6.07 -9.82
CA MET A 78 8.72 -7.48 -10.15
C MET A 78 10.20 -7.87 -10.27
N ASP A 79 11.05 -6.94 -10.71
CA ASP A 79 12.47 -7.17 -10.81
C ASP A 79 13.22 -6.98 -9.48
N ARG A 80 12.52 -6.56 -8.45
CA ARG A 80 13.07 -6.42 -7.10
C ARG A 80 12.19 -7.16 -6.09
N TYR A 81 11.95 -8.43 -6.37
CA TYR A 81 11.13 -9.28 -5.51
C TYR A 81 11.72 -9.41 -4.10
N ASP A 82 13.03 -9.34 -3.98
CA ASP A 82 13.72 -9.36 -2.69
C ASP A 82 13.27 -8.22 -1.76
N ILE A 83 13.11 -7.02 -2.33
CA ILE A 83 12.63 -5.86 -1.57
C ILE A 83 11.16 -6.03 -1.22
N ALA A 84 10.34 -6.48 -2.17
CA ALA A 84 8.92 -6.71 -1.93
C ALA A 84 8.71 -7.73 -0.81
N TRP A 85 9.51 -8.82 -0.81
CA TRP A 85 9.45 -9.82 0.23
C TRP A 85 9.85 -9.26 1.60
N ARG A 86 10.92 -8.45 1.64
CA ARG A 86 11.35 -7.81 2.88
C ARG A 86 10.25 -6.91 3.45
N ALA A 87 9.61 -6.11 2.60
CA ALA A 87 8.51 -5.25 3.04
C ALA A 87 7.35 -6.07 3.58
N TRP A 88 6.99 -7.15 2.89
CA TRP A 88 5.90 -8.04 3.31
C TRP A 88 6.16 -8.64 4.69
N GLN A 89 7.40 -8.93 5.01
CA GLN A 89 7.77 -9.46 6.33
C GLN A 89 7.56 -8.44 7.45
N ARG A 90 7.52 -7.16 7.12
CA ARG A 90 7.32 -6.07 8.09
C ARG A 90 5.86 -5.78 8.38
N GLY A 91 4.96 -6.25 7.56
CA GLY A 91 3.53 -6.03 7.71
C GLY A 91 2.86 -5.79 6.37
N GLY A 92 1.64 -5.24 6.44
CA GLY A 92 0.85 -4.99 5.24
C GLY A 92 -0.24 -6.02 5.05
N ASP A 93 -1.28 -5.63 4.33
CA ASP A 93 -2.46 -6.48 4.14
C ASP A 93 -2.50 -7.11 2.76
N GLU A 94 -1.86 -6.49 1.77
CA GLU A 94 -1.76 -7.02 0.42
C GLU A 94 -0.52 -6.44 -0.25
N LEU A 95 -0.04 -7.12 -1.29
CA LEU A 95 1.12 -6.71 -2.08
C LEU A 95 0.72 -6.63 -3.55
N LEU A 96 0.94 -5.46 -4.15
CA LEU A 96 0.71 -5.21 -5.57
C LEU A 96 2.06 -5.08 -6.26
N MET A 97 2.28 -5.88 -7.32
CA MET A 97 3.55 -5.86 -8.04
C MET A 97 3.47 -4.94 -9.25
N LYS A 98 4.48 -4.12 -9.43
CA LYS A 98 4.64 -3.22 -10.59
C LYS A 98 5.57 -3.86 -11.62
N PRO A 99 5.46 -3.53 -12.88
CA PRO A 99 4.58 -2.51 -13.48
C PRO A 99 3.11 -2.97 -13.58
N ILE A 100 2.21 -1.98 -13.64
CA ILE A 100 0.78 -2.24 -13.74
C ILE A 100 0.40 -2.30 -15.22
N PHE A 101 -0.19 -3.40 -15.64
CA PHE A 101 -0.59 -3.60 -17.04
C PHE A 101 -2.07 -3.30 -17.28
N LYS A 102 -2.91 -3.52 -16.25
CA LYS A 102 -4.36 -3.31 -16.35
C LYS A 102 -4.85 -2.60 -15.10
N VAL A 103 -5.79 -1.67 -15.29
CA VAL A 103 -6.38 -0.95 -14.17
C VAL A 103 -7.09 -1.89 -13.19
N GLN A 104 -7.55 -3.04 -13.69
CA GLN A 104 -8.19 -4.04 -12.84
C GLN A 104 -7.25 -4.57 -11.76
N GLU A 105 -5.96 -4.61 -12.02
CA GLU A 105 -4.97 -5.01 -11.01
C GLU A 105 -4.99 -4.07 -9.80
N LEU A 106 -5.15 -2.77 -10.04
CA LEU A 106 -5.28 -1.79 -8.96
C LEU A 106 -6.54 -2.03 -8.15
N HIS A 107 -7.65 -2.26 -8.84
CA HIS A 107 -8.94 -2.51 -8.19
C HIS A 107 -8.88 -3.74 -7.29
N GLU A 108 -8.38 -4.86 -7.81
CA GLU A 108 -8.30 -6.11 -7.06
C GLU A 108 -7.39 -5.98 -5.83
N ALA A 109 -6.24 -5.30 -5.99
CA ALA A 109 -5.32 -5.10 -4.89
C ALA A 109 -5.93 -4.25 -3.78
N VAL A 110 -6.63 -3.19 -4.14
CA VAL A 110 -7.28 -2.32 -3.16
C VAL A 110 -8.36 -3.08 -2.39
N VAL A 111 -9.22 -3.81 -3.11
CA VAL A 111 -10.30 -4.58 -2.49
C VAL A 111 -9.72 -5.64 -1.56
N THR A 112 -8.70 -6.38 -2.01
CA THR A 112 -8.07 -7.42 -1.20
C THR A 112 -7.41 -6.85 0.05
N ALA A 113 -6.74 -5.71 -0.07
CA ALA A 113 -6.13 -5.05 1.08
C ALA A 113 -7.18 -4.70 2.14
N LEU A 114 -8.29 -4.12 1.71
CA LEU A 114 -9.39 -3.75 2.61
C LEU A 114 -10.01 -4.99 3.27
N GLU A 115 -10.24 -6.04 2.51
CA GLU A 115 -10.80 -7.28 3.02
C GLU A 115 -9.88 -7.95 4.04
N ASN A 116 -8.58 -8.02 3.72
CA ASN A 116 -7.61 -8.65 4.63
C ASN A 116 -7.45 -7.84 5.92
N ALA A 117 -7.44 -6.53 5.83
CA ALA A 117 -7.36 -5.67 7.00
C ALA A 117 -8.57 -5.87 7.91
N ALA A 118 -9.78 -5.92 7.33
CA ALA A 118 -11.00 -6.11 8.08
C ALA A 118 -11.06 -7.50 8.74
N ALA A 119 -10.56 -8.52 8.05
CA ALA A 119 -10.54 -9.89 8.57
C ALA A 119 -9.39 -10.14 9.56
N GLY A 120 -8.39 -9.25 9.60
CA GLY A 120 -7.20 -9.44 10.43
C GLY A 120 -6.30 -10.56 9.94
N VAL A 121 -6.40 -10.95 8.67
CA VAL A 121 -5.59 -12.02 8.09
C VAL A 121 -5.06 -11.59 6.73
N ARG A 122 -3.92 -12.15 6.35
CA ARG A 122 -3.27 -11.90 5.07
C ARG A 122 -3.50 -13.09 4.15
N ARG A 123 -3.99 -12.80 2.94
CA ARG A 123 -4.24 -13.83 1.93
C ARG A 123 -3.43 -13.51 0.68
N ASN A 124 -3.00 -14.55 -0.01
CA ASN A 124 -2.34 -14.41 -1.32
C ASN A 124 -1.08 -13.55 -1.28
N GLY A 125 -0.43 -13.44 -0.13
CA GLY A 125 0.82 -12.71 -0.02
C GLY A 125 2.00 -13.49 -0.59
N PRO A 126 3.21 -12.92 -0.56
CA PRO A 126 4.41 -13.59 -1.06
C PRO A 126 4.63 -14.97 -0.47
N THR A 127 4.25 -15.18 0.78
CA THR A 127 4.38 -16.48 1.41
C THR A 127 3.55 -17.54 0.68
N ALA A 128 2.31 -17.21 0.35
CA ALA A 128 1.44 -18.11 -0.40
C ALA A 128 1.95 -18.34 -1.81
N ALA A 129 2.48 -17.29 -2.44
CA ALA A 129 3.01 -17.37 -3.81
C ALA A 129 4.26 -18.23 -3.89
N THR A 130 5.03 -18.33 -2.80
CA THR A 130 6.27 -19.09 -2.77
C THR A 130 6.07 -20.52 -2.27
N ALA A 131 4.93 -20.79 -1.74
CA ALA A 131 4.61 -22.12 -1.26
C ALA A 131 4.27 -23.05 -2.41
#